data_ad76e96abbf3ccd2eb01051141c68eb4
#
_entry.id   ad76e96abbf3ccd2eb01051141c68eb4
#
_cell.length_a   1.000
_cell.length_b   1.000
_cell.length_c   1.000
_cell.angle_alpha   90.00
_cell.angle_beta   90.00
_cell.angle_gamma   90.00
#
_symmetry.space_group_name_H-M   'P 1'
#
loop_
_entity.id
_entity.type
_entity.pdbx_description
1 polymer ?
#
loop_
_entity_poly.entity_id
_entity_poly.type
_entity_poly.pdbx_seq_one_letter_code
_entity_poly.pdbx_strand_id
1 'polypeptide(L)' 'MNKQAKITEIIEKLSGKPLTIGPDESLFESEVLDSFALTDMVGALEKEFSIRIPDSDLTPRKFDSVARIEAYLEARS' A
#
# COMPACT_ATOMS: atom_id res chain seq x y z
N MET A 1 0.87 -8.16 -15.73
CA MET A 1 1.50 -8.00 -14.42
C MET A 1 0.49 -7.75 -13.35
N ASN A 2 0.72 -8.34 -12.20
CA ASN A 2 -0.23 -8.28 -11.09
C ASN A 2 0.13 -7.15 -10.13
N LYS A 3 -0.74 -6.14 -10.04
CA LYS A 3 -0.50 -5.02 -9.13
C LYS A 3 -0.42 -5.47 -7.68
N GLN A 4 -1.21 -6.49 -7.31
CA GLN A 4 -1.17 -7.01 -5.95
C GLN A 4 0.20 -7.55 -5.58
N ALA A 5 0.85 -8.24 -6.51
CA ALA A 5 2.18 -8.77 -6.25
C ALA A 5 3.18 -7.65 -5.98
N LYS A 6 3.10 -6.57 -6.75
CA LYS A 6 3.98 -5.43 -6.53
C LYS A 6 3.69 -4.72 -5.21
N ILE A 7 2.41 -4.55 -4.90
CA ILE A 7 2.01 -3.92 -3.65
C ILE A 7 2.50 -4.75 -2.47
N THR A 8 2.32 -6.07 -2.53
CA THR A 8 2.77 -6.97 -1.48
C THR A 8 4.28 -6.86 -1.29
N GLU A 9 5.03 -6.84 -2.39
CA GLU A 9 6.48 -6.72 -2.34
C GLU A 9 6.92 -5.43 -1.65
N ILE A 10 6.25 -4.33 -1.97
CA ILE A 10 6.56 -3.04 -1.35
C ILE A 10 6.31 -3.09 0.15
N ILE A 11 5.17 -3.65 0.55
CA ILE A 11 4.80 -3.75 1.96
C ILE A 11 5.81 -4.63 2.71
N GLU A 12 6.20 -5.75 2.11
CA GLU A 12 7.16 -6.64 2.75
C GLU A 12 8.51 -5.98 2.93
N LYS A 13 8.94 -5.19 1.98
CA LYS A 13 10.19 -4.45 2.10
C LYS A 13 10.14 -3.44 3.23
N LEU A 14 9.01 -2.74 3.36
CA LEU A 14 8.87 -1.72 4.39
C LEU A 14 8.75 -2.33 5.79
N SER A 15 8.02 -3.43 5.91
CA SER A 15 7.80 -4.07 7.20
C SER A 15 8.96 -4.96 7.63
N GLY A 16 9.77 -5.40 6.67
CA GLY A 16 10.89 -6.28 6.95
C GLY A 16 10.50 -7.73 7.21
N LYS A 17 9.26 -8.11 6.89
CA LYS A 17 8.79 -9.47 7.10
C LYS A 17 7.77 -9.86 6.02
N PRO A 18 7.55 -11.18 5.85
CA PRO A 18 6.58 -11.64 4.85
C PRO A 18 5.17 -11.18 5.19
N LEU A 19 4.40 -10.87 4.15
CA LEU A 19 3.01 -10.48 4.33
C LEU A 19 2.17 -11.76 4.38
N THR A 20 1.60 -12.04 5.57
CA THR A 20 0.86 -13.28 5.80
C THR A 20 -0.64 -13.09 5.88
N ILE A 21 -1.11 -11.84 5.84
CA ILE A 21 -2.54 -11.57 5.92
C ILE A 21 -3.14 -11.49 4.51
N GLY A 22 -4.46 -11.66 4.44
CA GLY A 22 -5.16 -11.62 3.16
C GLY A 22 -5.25 -10.21 2.59
N PRO A 23 -5.61 -10.08 1.31
CA PRO A 23 -5.69 -8.78 0.65
C PRO A 23 -6.78 -7.87 1.20
N ASP A 24 -7.77 -8.42 1.88
CA ASP A 24 -8.86 -7.64 2.46
C ASP A 24 -8.64 -7.28 3.92
N GLU A 25 -7.58 -7.80 4.53
CA GLU A 25 -7.31 -7.52 5.93
C GLU A 25 -6.58 -6.20 6.11
N SER A 26 -6.85 -5.55 7.25
CA SER A 26 -6.27 -4.26 7.54
C SER A 26 -4.78 -4.37 7.84
N LEU A 27 -3.98 -3.60 7.09
CA LEU A 27 -2.54 -3.55 7.30
C LEU A 27 -2.20 -2.82 8.60
N PHE A 28 -3.02 -1.85 8.97
CA PHE A 28 -2.76 -1.06 10.18
C PHE A 28 -3.22 -1.80 11.43
N GLU A 29 -4.38 -2.45 11.38
CA GLU A 29 -4.87 -3.22 12.52
C GLU A 29 -4.02 -4.46 12.77
N SER A 30 -3.44 -5.02 11.72
CA SER A 30 -2.54 -6.17 11.83
C SER A 30 -1.14 -5.77 12.25
N GLU A 31 -0.89 -4.47 12.42
CA GLU A 31 0.41 -3.92 12.79
C GLU A 31 1.51 -4.21 11.77
N VAL A 32 1.12 -4.51 10.54
CA VAL A 32 2.09 -4.66 9.45
C VAL A 32 2.67 -3.29 9.09
N LEU A 33 1.80 -2.27 9.08
CA LEU A 33 2.20 -0.90 8.80
C LEU A 33 1.71 0.02 9.92
N ASP A 34 2.43 1.12 10.12
CA ASP A 34 1.96 2.20 11.00
C ASP A 34 1.81 3.47 10.18
N SER A 35 1.41 4.56 10.83
CA SER A 35 1.15 5.81 10.14
C SER A 35 2.41 6.41 9.52
N PHE A 36 3.57 6.11 10.08
CA PHE A 36 4.83 6.59 9.51
C PHE A 36 5.18 5.81 8.24
N ALA A 37 4.95 4.51 8.26
CA ALA A 37 5.21 3.66 7.10
C ALA A 37 4.30 4.02 5.93
N LEU A 38 3.13 4.59 6.20
CA LEU A 38 2.21 5.00 5.15
C LEU A 38 2.86 5.95 4.15
N THR A 39 3.58 6.95 4.64
CA THR A 39 4.26 7.91 3.76
C THR A 39 5.31 7.22 2.89
N ASP A 40 6.09 6.33 3.50
CA ASP A 40 7.10 5.59 2.76
C ASP A 40 6.47 4.68 1.71
N MET A 41 5.37 4.03 2.06
CA MET A 41 4.65 3.16 1.13
C MET A 41 4.12 3.95 -0.05
N VAL A 42 3.52 5.11 0.21
CA VAL A 42 2.97 5.95 -0.84
C VAL A 42 4.09 6.40 -1.79
N GLY A 43 5.23 6.80 -1.24
CA GLY A 43 6.37 7.19 -2.08
C GLY A 43 6.84 6.06 -2.97
N ALA A 44 6.89 4.85 -2.42
CA ALA A 44 7.30 3.67 -3.19
C ALA A 44 6.27 3.34 -4.28
N LEU A 45 4.98 3.49 -3.97
CA LEU A 45 3.93 3.25 -4.95
C LEU A 45 3.99 4.25 -6.10
N GLU A 46 4.25 5.52 -5.78
CA GLU A 46 4.38 6.54 -6.81
C GLU A 46 5.51 6.22 -7.78
N LYS A 47 6.62 5.76 -7.22
CA LYS A 47 7.78 5.43 -8.02
C LYS A 47 7.57 4.17 -8.85
N GLU A 48 7.00 3.14 -8.23
CA GLU A 48 6.82 1.86 -8.90
C GLU A 48 5.80 1.94 -10.04
N PHE A 49 4.72 2.68 -9.84
CA PHE A 49 3.63 2.75 -10.81
C PHE A 49 3.62 4.04 -11.61
N SER A 50 4.60 4.91 -11.40
CA SER A 50 4.74 6.19 -12.13
C SER A 50 3.47 7.04 -12.05
N ILE A 51 2.93 7.16 -10.86
CA ILE A 51 1.74 7.97 -10.60
C ILE A 51 2.04 9.00 -9.53
N ARG A 52 1.14 9.96 -9.38
CA ARG A 52 1.23 10.95 -8.34
C ARG A 52 0.07 10.78 -7.37
N ILE A 53 0.38 10.72 -6.09
CA ILE A 53 -0.62 10.59 -5.04
C ILE A 53 -0.64 11.89 -4.24
N PRO A 54 -1.73 12.67 -4.32
CA PRO A 54 -1.78 13.95 -3.61
C PRO A 54 -1.88 13.76 -2.10
N ASP A 55 -1.40 14.75 -1.36
CA ASP A 55 -1.41 14.70 0.10
C ASP A 55 -2.82 14.48 0.66
N SER A 56 -3.84 15.01 -0.02
CA SER A 56 -5.22 14.86 0.43
C SER A 56 -5.68 13.39 0.42
N ASP A 57 -4.99 12.54 -0.34
CA ASP A 57 -5.31 11.11 -0.40
C ASP A 57 -4.48 10.28 0.58
N LEU A 58 -3.56 10.91 1.29
CA LEU A 58 -2.70 10.22 2.24
C LEU A 58 -3.44 9.93 3.54
N THR A 59 -4.37 9.00 3.48
CA THR A 59 -5.13 8.60 4.66
C THR A 59 -5.01 7.08 4.83
N PRO A 60 -4.95 6.59 6.09
CA PRO A 60 -4.90 5.15 6.32
C PRO A 60 -6.08 4.41 5.71
N ARG A 61 -7.24 5.06 5.66
CA ARG A 61 -8.45 4.42 5.13
C ARG A 61 -8.28 4.00 3.67
N LYS A 62 -7.62 4.80 2.87
CA LYS A 62 -7.46 4.50 1.44
C LYS A 62 -6.41 3.44 1.17
N PHE A 63 -5.50 3.24 2.10
CA PHE A 63 -4.39 2.31 1.94
C PHE A 63 -4.39 1.24 3.03
N ASP A 64 -5.57 0.92 3.55
CA ASP A 64 -5.71 0.03 4.69
C ASP A 64 -5.48 -1.44 4.36
N SER A 65 -5.70 -1.84 3.11
CA SER A 65 -5.49 -3.22 2.70
C SER A 65 -4.90 -3.27 1.29
N VAL A 66 -4.36 -4.42 0.92
CA VAL A 66 -3.81 -4.60 -0.41
C VAL A 66 -4.89 -4.37 -1.46
N ALA A 67 -6.11 -4.86 -1.21
CA ALA A 67 -7.21 -4.66 -2.14
C ALA A 67 -7.59 -3.19 -2.31
N ARG A 68 -7.57 -2.42 -1.22
CA ARG A 68 -7.88 -1.00 -1.30
C ARG A 68 -6.78 -0.24 -2.04
N ILE A 69 -5.52 -0.61 -1.81
CA ILE A 69 -4.42 0.01 -2.52
C ILE A 69 -4.53 -0.27 -4.01
N GLU A 70 -4.83 -1.51 -4.37
CA GLU A 70 -4.98 -1.87 -5.78
C GLU A 70 -6.11 -1.08 -6.44
N ALA A 71 -7.25 -0.98 -5.75
CA ALA A 71 -8.39 -0.23 -6.29
C ALA A 71 -8.03 1.24 -6.48
N TYR A 72 -7.30 1.81 -5.53
CA TYR A 72 -6.89 3.20 -5.62
C TYR A 72 -5.97 3.41 -6.85
N LEU A 73 -5.01 2.51 -7.03
CA LEU A 73 -4.08 2.62 -8.14
C LEU A 73 -4.78 2.48 -9.48
N GLU A 74 -5.75 1.59 -9.58
CA GLU A 74 -6.49 1.40 -10.81
C GLU A 74 -7.34 2.62 -11.16
N ALA A 75 -7.86 3.29 -10.15
CA ALA A 75 -8.65 4.49 -10.38
C ALA A 75 -7.80 5.66 -10.87
N ARG A 76 -6.50 5.63 -10.59
CA ARG A 76 -5.61 6.71 -10.98
C ARG A 76 -4.81 6.43 -12.24
N SER A 77 -4.80 5.22 -12.69
CA SER A 77 -4.01 4.87 -13.89
C SER A 77 -4.78 5.05 -15.18
#